data_b79477cc65c8708abfb3b03a340e9d7f
#
_entry.id   b79477cc65c8708abfb3b03a340e9d7f
#
_cell.length_a   1.000
_cell.length_b   1.000
_cell.length_c   1.000
_cell.angle_alpha   90.00
_cell.angle_beta   90.00
_cell.angle_gamma   90.00
#
_symmetry.space_group_name_H-M   'P 1'
#
loop_
_entity.id
_entity.type
_entity.pdbx_description
1 polymer ?
#
loop_
_entity_poly.entity_id
_entity_poly.type
_entity_poly.pdbx_seq_one_letter_code
_entity_poly.pdbx_strand_id
1 'polypeptide(L)'
;MTTLETFPPTRQAALARLSAVRPGDYARSRNAIEGAVTGLSPYITHGILSLPEVLAGVTAKHSLDVQHKFVFELGWREYFRHVWAFRGEEIFESLREGLLPQTSFSSLLPADIRQAATGVPVIDMA
;
A
#
# COMPACT_ATOMS: atom_id res chain seq x y z
N MET A 1 14.22 -14.37 9.28
CA MET A 1 12.90 -14.82 8.81
C MET A 1 12.75 -14.43 7.36
N THR A 2 12.51 -15.36 6.45
CA THR A 2 12.34 -15.04 5.03
C THR A 2 10.98 -14.43 4.76
N THR A 3 10.82 -13.70 3.65
CA THR A 3 9.53 -13.13 3.24
C THR A 3 8.45 -14.21 3.09
N LEU A 4 8.82 -15.40 2.62
CA LEU A 4 7.90 -16.54 2.48
C LEU A 4 7.43 -17.11 3.83
N GLU A 5 8.27 -17.07 4.86
CA GLU A 5 7.87 -17.47 6.22
C GLU A 5 6.88 -16.45 6.81
N THR A 6 7.10 -15.17 6.52
CA THR A 6 6.21 -14.08 6.99
C THR A 6 4.88 -14.06 6.23
N PHE A 7 4.90 -14.35 4.91
CA PHE A 7 3.74 -14.32 4.04
C PHE A 7 3.62 -15.64 3.24
N PRO A 8 3.18 -16.74 3.87
CA PRO A 8 2.96 -17.99 3.14
C PRO A 8 1.99 -17.76 1.97
N PRO A 9 2.32 -18.15 0.73
CA PRO A 9 1.49 -17.85 -0.45
C PRO A 9 0.30 -18.81 -0.56
N THR A 10 -0.49 -18.91 0.50
CA THR A 10 -1.66 -19.78 0.57
C THR A 10 -2.92 -19.01 0.89
N ARG A 11 -4.05 -19.47 0.36
CA ARG A 11 -5.35 -18.89 0.68
C ARG A 11 -5.68 -19.00 2.17
N GLN A 12 -5.28 -20.08 2.82
CA GLN A 12 -5.49 -20.26 4.25
C GLN A 12 -4.78 -19.16 5.06
N ALA A 13 -3.50 -18.87 4.76
CA ALA A 13 -2.75 -17.80 5.41
C ALA A 13 -3.37 -16.42 5.14
N ALA A 14 -3.83 -16.18 3.91
CA ALA A 14 -4.52 -14.96 3.53
C ALA A 14 -5.81 -14.75 4.32
N LEU A 15 -6.65 -15.78 4.46
CA LEU A 15 -7.90 -15.73 5.22
C LEU A 15 -7.65 -15.57 6.72
N ALA A 16 -6.61 -16.20 7.27
CA ALA A 16 -6.22 -16.02 8.66
C ALA A 16 -5.84 -14.55 8.94
N ARG A 17 -5.05 -13.92 8.06
CA ARG A 17 -4.73 -12.48 8.15
C ARG A 17 -5.97 -11.61 8.01
N LEU A 18 -6.83 -11.90 7.05
CA LEU A 18 -8.08 -11.16 6.86
C LEU A 18 -8.93 -11.21 8.13
N SER A 19 -9.01 -12.36 8.75
CA SER A 19 -9.77 -12.55 9.99
C SER A 19 -9.20 -11.80 11.20
N ALA A 20 -7.91 -11.48 11.17
CA ALA A 20 -7.20 -10.75 12.22
C ALA A 20 -7.17 -9.22 12.02
N VAL A 21 -7.75 -8.70 10.94
CA VAL A 21 -7.78 -7.26 10.67
C VAL A 21 -8.53 -6.52 11.76
N ARG A 22 -7.91 -5.45 12.27
CA ARG A 22 -8.49 -4.51 13.25
C ARG A 22 -8.60 -3.13 12.61
N PRO A 23 -9.72 -2.80 11.98
CA PRO A 23 -9.82 -1.56 11.20
C PRO A 23 -9.65 -0.29 12.04
N GLY A 24 -10.07 -0.29 13.31
CA GLY A 24 -9.87 0.84 14.22
C GLY A 24 -8.38 1.08 14.53
N ASP A 25 -7.61 0.03 14.80
CA ASP A 25 -6.17 0.15 15.06
C ASP A 25 -5.43 0.60 13.80
N TYR A 26 -5.80 0.03 12.65
CA TYR A 26 -5.31 0.45 11.34
C TYR A 26 -5.57 1.95 11.10
N ALA A 27 -6.79 2.44 11.33
CA ALA A 27 -7.13 3.84 11.10
C ALA A 27 -6.30 4.80 11.97
N ARG A 28 -5.96 4.39 13.20
CA ARG A 28 -5.21 5.22 14.15
C ARG A 28 -3.69 5.24 13.89
N SER A 29 -3.10 4.12 13.49
CA SER A 29 -1.65 3.98 13.58
C SER A 29 -0.94 3.48 12.32
N ARG A 30 -1.65 3.20 11.21
CA ARG A 30 -1.05 2.63 9.99
C ARG A 30 0.13 3.42 9.42
N ASN A 31 0.21 4.73 9.71
CA ASN A 31 1.27 5.60 9.23
C ASN A 31 2.46 5.73 10.22
N ALA A 32 2.37 5.10 11.38
CA ALA A 32 3.49 5.03 12.32
C ALA A 32 4.45 3.89 11.91
N ILE A 33 5.73 4.00 12.28
CA ILE A 33 6.78 3.02 11.93
C ILE A 33 6.37 1.61 12.38
N GLU A 34 5.89 1.48 13.63
CA GLU A 34 5.38 0.21 14.17
C GLU A 34 3.83 0.20 14.22
N GLY A 35 3.20 0.87 13.27
CA GLY A 35 1.76 0.99 13.22
C GLY A 35 1.05 -0.31 12.82
N ALA A 36 -0.22 -0.38 13.16
CA ALA A 36 -1.06 -1.51 12.80
C ALA A 36 -1.32 -1.53 11.29
N VAL A 37 -0.66 -2.43 10.59
CA VAL A 37 -0.89 -2.72 9.18
C VAL A 37 -1.58 -4.07 9.02
N THR A 38 -2.35 -4.23 7.94
CA THR A 38 -3.13 -5.47 7.75
C THR A 38 -2.28 -6.65 7.25
N GLY A 39 -1.16 -6.36 6.57
CA GLY A 39 -0.36 -7.38 5.89
C GLY A 39 -1.10 -8.10 4.75
N LEU A 40 -2.20 -7.52 4.23
CA LEU A 40 -3.00 -8.13 3.16
C LEU A 40 -2.46 -7.81 1.76
N SER A 41 -1.61 -6.80 1.64
CA SER A 41 -1.15 -6.28 0.35
C SER A 41 -0.55 -7.36 -0.57
N PRO A 42 0.32 -8.28 -0.10
CA PRO A 42 0.84 -9.35 -0.95
C PRO A 42 -0.27 -10.24 -1.51
N TYR A 43 -1.23 -10.61 -0.69
CA TYR A 43 -2.33 -11.50 -1.09
C TYR A 43 -3.29 -10.86 -2.09
N ILE A 44 -3.52 -9.55 -1.96
CA ILE A 44 -4.36 -8.78 -2.90
C ILE A 44 -3.59 -8.60 -4.22
N THR A 45 -2.33 -8.20 -4.15
CA THR A 45 -1.50 -7.96 -5.35
C THR A 45 -1.33 -9.21 -6.21
N HIS A 46 -1.20 -10.38 -5.58
CA HIS A 46 -1.07 -11.66 -6.28
C HIS A 46 -2.42 -12.37 -6.55
N GLY A 47 -3.55 -11.70 -6.29
CA GLY A 47 -4.88 -12.24 -6.62
C GLY A 47 -5.36 -13.39 -5.74
N ILE A 48 -4.72 -13.65 -4.59
CA ILE A 48 -5.16 -14.67 -3.63
C ILE A 48 -6.44 -14.21 -2.90
N LEU A 49 -6.57 -12.90 -2.68
CA LEU A 49 -7.77 -12.24 -2.17
C LEU A 49 -8.18 -11.11 -3.12
N SER A 50 -9.45 -11.02 -3.42
CA SER A 50 -10.01 -9.87 -4.13
C SER A 50 -10.39 -8.74 -3.15
N LEU A 51 -10.47 -7.49 -3.65
CA LEU A 51 -10.91 -6.35 -2.82
C LEU A 51 -12.33 -6.53 -2.26
N PRO A 52 -13.32 -7.02 -3.03
CA PRO A 52 -14.64 -7.32 -2.48
C PRO A 52 -14.62 -8.36 -1.35
N GLU A 53 -13.81 -9.42 -1.47
CA GLU A 53 -13.65 -10.42 -0.40
C GLU A 53 -13.05 -9.80 0.87
N VAL A 54 -12.04 -8.94 0.71
CA VAL A 54 -11.42 -8.23 1.85
C VAL A 54 -12.44 -7.35 2.54
N LEU A 55 -13.18 -6.54 1.78
CA LEU A 55 -14.22 -5.67 2.34
C LEU A 55 -15.30 -6.50 3.06
N ALA A 56 -15.84 -7.53 2.41
CA ALA A 56 -16.85 -8.40 2.99
C ALA A 56 -16.36 -9.11 4.27
N GLY A 57 -15.13 -9.62 4.25
CA GLY A 57 -14.54 -10.31 5.40
C GLY A 57 -14.34 -9.42 6.62
N VAL A 58 -14.00 -8.13 6.41
CA VAL A 58 -13.86 -7.18 7.52
C VAL A 58 -15.21 -6.66 7.99
N THR A 59 -16.12 -6.31 7.07
CA THR A 59 -17.45 -5.80 7.43
C THR A 59 -18.35 -6.85 8.08
N ALA A 60 -18.10 -8.12 7.86
CA ALA A 60 -18.78 -9.20 8.58
C ALA A 60 -18.54 -9.16 10.11
N LYS A 61 -17.45 -8.54 10.55
CA LYS A 61 -17.06 -8.47 11.99
C LYS A 61 -17.08 -7.06 12.54
N HIS A 62 -17.00 -6.05 11.69
CA HIS A 62 -16.85 -4.66 12.08
C HIS A 62 -17.82 -3.79 11.28
N SER A 63 -18.62 -3.00 11.97
CA SER A 63 -19.44 -1.99 11.30
C SER A 63 -18.56 -0.85 10.83
N LEU A 64 -18.43 -0.70 9.52
CA LEU A 64 -17.63 0.33 8.87
C LEU A 64 -18.51 1.14 7.92
N ASP A 65 -18.39 2.46 7.99
CA ASP A 65 -18.96 3.35 6.99
C ASP A 65 -18.01 3.54 5.79
N VAL A 66 -18.51 4.17 4.73
CA VAL A 66 -17.74 4.40 3.50
C VAL A 66 -16.57 5.37 3.70
N GLN A 67 -16.60 6.20 4.74
CA GLN A 67 -15.55 7.17 5.06
C GLN A 67 -14.47 6.60 5.99
N HIS A 68 -14.68 5.37 6.49
CA HIS A 68 -13.68 4.75 7.33
C HIS A 68 -12.36 4.57 6.59
N LYS A 69 -11.23 4.90 7.24
CA LYS A 69 -9.89 4.88 6.62
C LYS A 69 -9.55 3.56 5.93
N PHE A 70 -9.93 2.44 6.52
CA PHE A 70 -9.72 1.13 5.91
C PHE A 70 -10.47 0.99 4.56
N VAL A 71 -11.73 1.43 4.50
CA VAL A 71 -12.55 1.41 3.28
C VAL A 71 -11.96 2.34 2.23
N PHE A 72 -11.54 3.54 2.65
CA PHE A 72 -10.89 4.52 1.78
C PHE A 72 -9.62 3.96 1.12
N GLU A 73 -8.77 3.26 1.86
CA GLU A 73 -7.54 2.68 1.32
C GLU A 73 -7.81 1.54 0.31
N LEU A 74 -8.86 0.75 0.52
CA LEU A 74 -9.33 -0.21 -0.50
C LEU A 74 -9.85 0.52 -1.75
N GLY A 75 -10.59 1.63 -1.55
CA GLY A 75 -11.08 2.48 -2.64
C GLY A 75 -9.96 3.08 -3.48
N TRP A 76 -8.88 3.58 -2.84
CA TRP A 76 -7.70 4.07 -3.54
C TRP A 76 -7.04 3.00 -4.41
N ARG A 77 -6.97 1.78 -3.91
CA ARG A 77 -6.40 0.66 -4.66
C ARG A 77 -7.20 0.35 -5.93
N GLU A 78 -8.52 0.35 -5.84
CA GLU A 78 -9.39 0.16 -6.99
C GLU A 78 -9.34 1.36 -7.95
N TYR A 79 -9.30 2.57 -7.41
CA TYR A 79 -9.15 3.79 -8.21
C TYR A 79 -7.88 3.75 -9.08
N PHE A 80 -6.72 3.39 -8.50
CA PHE A 80 -5.48 3.32 -9.28
C PHE A 80 -5.48 2.19 -10.30
N ARG A 81 -6.13 1.07 -10.03
CA ARG A 81 -6.35 0.03 -11.04
C ARG A 81 -7.18 0.55 -12.20
N HIS A 82 -8.21 1.33 -11.90
CA HIS A 82 -9.06 1.97 -12.92
C HIS A 82 -8.29 3.00 -13.73
N VAL A 83 -7.48 3.83 -13.08
CA VAL A 83 -6.59 4.79 -13.76
C VAL A 83 -5.65 4.04 -14.70
N TRP A 84 -5.04 2.96 -14.27
CA TRP A 84 -4.17 2.16 -15.15
C TRP A 84 -4.93 1.58 -16.34
N ALA A 85 -6.08 0.96 -16.12
CA ALA A 85 -6.89 0.40 -17.19
C ALA A 85 -7.30 1.46 -18.23
N PHE A 86 -7.51 2.71 -17.80
CA PHE A 86 -7.91 3.82 -18.66
C PHE A 86 -6.72 4.48 -19.37
N ARG A 87 -5.60 4.69 -18.65
CA ARG A 87 -4.44 5.44 -19.16
C ARG A 87 -3.40 4.55 -19.86
N GLY A 88 -3.38 3.24 -19.59
CA GLY A 88 -2.40 2.32 -20.17
C GLY A 88 -0.97 2.77 -19.90
N GLU A 89 -0.14 2.85 -20.94
CA GLU A 89 1.28 3.25 -20.84
C GLU A 89 1.50 4.69 -20.35
N GLU A 90 0.51 5.56 -20.48
CA GLU A 90 0.60 6.94 -19.99
C GLU A 90 0.81 7.03 -18.47
N ILE A 91 0.62 5.94 -17.72
CA ILE A 91 0.91 5.93 -16.28
C ILE A 91 2.41 6.12 -15.97
N PHE A 92 3.29 5.88 -16.93
CA PHE A 92 4.73 6.10 -16.80
C PHE A 92 5.14 7.56 -17.04
N GLU A 93 4.20 8.40 -17.46
CA GLU A 93 4.40 9.83 -17.64
C GLU A 93 3.81 10.60 -16.46
N SER A 94 4.30 11.82 -16.26
CA SER A 94 3.75 12.70 -15.22
C SER A 94 2.31 13.06 -15.53
N LEU A 95 1.40 12.83 -14.58
CA LEU A 95 -0.03 13.17 -14.72
C LEU A 95 -0.26 14.69 -14.79
N ARG A 96 0.69 15.46 -14.30
CA ARG A 96 0.66 16.92 -14.31
C ARG A 96 2.04 17.44 -14.69
N GLU A 97 2.06 18.56 -15.39
CA GLU A 97 3.30 19.29 -15.60
C GLU A 97 3.87 19.74 -14.24
N GLY A 98 5.15 19.48 -14.04
CA GLY A 98 5.89 19.97 -12.89
C GLY A 98 6.19 21.46 -13.01
N LEU A 99 6.63 22.08 -11.92
CA LEU A 99 7.07 23.48 -11.91
C LEU A 99 8.34 23.70 -12.74
N LEU A 100 9.10 22.66 -12.99
CA LEU A 100 10.33 22.66 -13.78
C LEU A 100 10.20 21.66 -14.94
N PRO A 101 10.86 21.92 -16.10
CA PRO A 101 10.88 20.97 -17.19
C PRO A 101 11.59 19.67 -16.78
N GLN A 102 11.16 18.54 -17.33
CA GLN A 102 11.73 17.21 -17.00
C GLN A 102 13.25 17.15 -17.18
N THR A 103 13.80 17.90 -18.12
CA THR A 103 15.23 18.00 -18.37
C THR A 103 16.02 18.61 -17.19
N SER A 104 15.33 19.27 -16.26
CA SER A 104 15.95 19.84 -15.03
C SER A 104 16.14 18.80 -13.93
N PHE A 105 15.57 17.59 -14.07
CA PHE A 105 15.70 16.53 -13.07
C PHE A 105 16.82 15.58 -13.39
N SER A 106 17.59 15.18 -12.37
CA SER A 106 18.60 14.14 -12.53
C SER A 106 17.90 12.78 -12.68
N SER A 107 18.41 11.96 -13.59
CA SER A 107 18.05 10.55 -13.71
C SER A 107 18.83 9.65 -12.74
N LEU A 108 19.79 10.21 -12.02
CA LEU A 108 20.62 9.48 -11.06
C LEU A 108 20.07 9.62 -9.66
N LEU A 109 20.00 8.51 -8.92
CA LEU A 109 19.72 8.54 -7.50
C LEU A 109 20.86 9.25 -6.77
N PRO A 110 20.61 10.33 -5.99
CA PRO A 110 21.62 11.02 -5.20
C PRO A 110 22.41 10.04 -4.32
N ALA A 111 23.71 10.26 -4.22
CA ALA A 111 24.61 9.35 -3.50
C ALA A 111 24.31 9.30 -1.99
N ASP A 112 23.93 10.40 -1.41
CA ASP A 112 23.53 10.52 0.00
C ASP A 112 22.28 9.69 0.34
N ILE A 113 21.27 9.68 -0.55
CA ILE A 113 20.09 8.80 -0.39
C ILE A 113 20.51 7.34 -0.53
N ARG A 114 21.29 7.01 -1.56
CA ARG A 114 21.73 5.63 -1.80
C ARG A 114 22.60 5.07 -0.67
N GLN A 115 23.31 5.94 0.04
CA GLN A 115 24.22 5.59 1.14
C GLN A 115 23.58 5.74 2.51
N ALA A 116 22.29 6.13 2.59
CA ALA A 116 21.61 6.48 3.84
C ALA A 116 22.40 7.51 4.67
N ALA A 117 22.87 8.55 4.01
CA ALA A 117 23.74 9.59 4.56
C ALA A 117 23.23 11.01 4.23
N THR A 118 21.93 11.18 4.19
CA THR A 118 21.28 12.47 3.89
C THR A 118 21.42 13.48 5.02
N GLY A 119 21.74 13.03 6.23
CA GLY A 119 21.73 13.83 7.46
C GLY A 119 20.36 14.03 8.06
N VAL A 120 19.33 13.41 7.50
CA VAL A 120 17.96 13.38 8.04
C VAL A 120 17.72 12.00 8.66
N PRO A 121 17.76 11.85 9.99
CA PRO A 121 17.77 10.53 10.64
C PRO A 121 16.63 9.60 10.23
N VAL A 122 15.42 10.15 10.05
CA VAL A 122 14.26 9.33 9.67
C VAL A 122 14.35 8.79 8.23
N ILE A 123 15.05 9.48 7.35
CA ILE A 123 15.32 9.04 5.97
C ILE A 123 16.44 7.99 5.98
N ASP A 124 17.47 8.23 6.77
CA ASP A 124 18.66 7.37 6.82
C ASP A 124 18.41 6.04 7.54
N MET A 125 17.29 5.94 8.28
CA MET A 125 16.83 4.70 8.96
C MET A 125 15.83 3.87 8.14
N ALA A 126 15.31 4.38 7.04
CA ALA A 126 14.21 3.75 6.28
C ALA A 126 14.66 2.57 5.39
#